data_b96a0948d887ae19f817777787d0aa81
#
_entry.id   b96a0948d887ae19f817777787d0aa81
#
_cell.length_a   1.000
_cell.length_b   1.000
_cell.length_c   1.000
_cell.angle_alpha   90.00
_cell.angle_beta   90.00
_cell.angle_gamma   90.00
#
_symmetry.space_group_name_H-M   'P 1'
#
loop_
_entity.id
_entity.type
_entity.pdbx_description
1 polymer ?
#
loop_
_entity_poly.entity_id
_entity_poly.type
_entity_poly.pdbx_seq_one_letter_code
_entity_poly.pdbx_strand_id
1 'polypeptide(L)'
;MERLNLSEKPAHSLQESAIHCARYANILHLVKDKVVLDIACGEGYGSALLMKAGAKRVVGVDISEESIERAKKLFGKYDVEYIVSDANTISERYGEDFFDIVVSIETIEHINTPDVFLSSIKKTAKENAIFYITCPNDYWYYPNNEQSNPCHVRKYTFQEFKELSTGVLGNNVQWAYGGSVFGFGTVSANNRGLEKIGSSWMEIS
;
A
#
# COMPACT_ATOMS: atom_id res chain seq x y z
N MET A 1 8.36 -13.82 2.45
CA MET A 1 7.66 -12.55 2.18
C MET A 1 8.26 -11.97 0.91
N GLU A 2 7.42 -11.65 -0.05
CA GLU A 2 7.85 -10.99 -1.28
C GLU A 2 8.29 -9.56 -0.95
N ARG A 3 9.42 -9.13 -1.48
CA ARG A 3 9.99 -7.80 -1.19
C ARG A 3 10.47 -7.17 -2.48
N LEU A 4 9.99 -5.98 -2.76
CA LEU A 4 10.49 -5.20 -3.87
C LEU A 4 11.85 -4.60 -3.48
N ASN A 5 12.89 -5.02 -4.20
CA ASN A 5 14.24 -4.50 -4.06
C ASN A 5 14.59 -3.66 -5.29
N LEU A 6 14.81 -2.37 -5.11
CA LEU A 6 15.25 -1.44 -6.18
C LEU A 6 16.77 -1.38 -6.31
N SER A 7 17.52 -2.34 -5.76
CA SER A 7 18.98 -2.40 -5.85
C SER A 7 19.48 -2.71 -7.27
N GLU A 8 20.81 -2.64 -7.49
CA GLU A 8 21.47 -2.90 -8.77
C GLU A 8 21.22 -4.31 -9.36
N LYS A 9 20.72 -5.25 -8.54
CA LYS A 9 20.27 -6.59 -8.97
C LYS A 9 18.91 -6.87 -8.35
N PRO A 10 17.83 -6.25 -8.84
CA PRO A 10 16.51 -6.45 -8.28
C PRO A 10 16.06 -7.90 -8.47
N ALA A 11 15.50 -8.49 -7.43
CA ALA A 11 14.84 -9.80 -7.50
C ALA A 11 13.54 -9.74 -8.34
N HIS A 12 13.03 -8.54 -8.56
CA HIS A 12 11.81 -8.25 -9.31
C HIS A 12 12.11 -7.57 -10.64
N SER A 13 11.17 -7.67 -11.58
CA SER A 13 11.29 -7.01 -12.88
C SER A 13 11.23 -5.48 -12.72
N LEU A 14 11.82 -4.75 -13.68
CA LEU A 14 11.70 -3.29 -13.74
C LEU A 14 10.23 -2.84 -13.82
N GLN A 15 9.37 -3.67 -14.43
CA GLN A 15 7.94 -3.41 -14.53
C GLN A 15 7.26 -3.44 -13.15
N GLU A 16 7.54 -4.43 -12.33
CA GLU A 16 7.01 -4.52 -10.95
C GLU A 16 7.48 -3.34 -10.12
N SER A 17 8.75 -2.98 -10.22
CA SER A 17 9.30 -1.79 -9.55
C SER A 17 8.58 -0.51 -9.97
N ALA A 18 8.30 -0.34 -11.27
CA ALA A 18 7.58 0.81 -11.79
C ALA A 18 6.12 0.85 -11.30
N ILE A 19 5.45 -0.29 -11.24
CA ILE A 19 4.08 -0.41 -10.73
C ILE A 19 4.01 0.01 -9.26
N HIS A 20 4.94 -0.46 -8.43
CA HIS A 20 5.00 -0.08 -7.02
C HIS A 20 5.28 1.43 -6.84
N CYS A 21 6.23 1.99 -7.58
CA CYS A 21 6.48 3.43 -7.55
C CYS A 21 5.24 4.24 -7.97
N ALA A 22 4.51 3.79 -9.00
CA ALA A 22 3.29 4.44 -9.45
C ALA A 22 2.17 4.42 -8.39
N ARG A 23 2.06 3.34 -7.61
CA ARG A 23 1.11 3.29 -6.48
C ARG A 23 1.42 4.36 -5.45
N TYR A 24 2.68 4.53 -5.05
CA TYR A 24 3.04 5.64 -4.16
C TYR A 24 2.78 7.00 -4.80
N ALA A 25 3.08 7.16 -6.10
CA ALA A 25 2.87 8.43 -6.81
C ALA A 25 1.43 8.94 -6.72
N ASN A 26 0.44 8.05 -6.66
CA ASN A 26 -0.97 8.41 -6.56
C ASN A 26 -1.34 9.14 -5.26
N ILE A 27 -0.58 8.96 -4.17
CA ILE A 27 -0.86 9.60 -2.87
C ILE A 27 0.04 10.80 -2.57
N LEU A 28 1.13 11.02 -3.32
CA LEU A 28 2.12 12.06 -3.01
C LEU A 28 1.52 13.47 -2.94
N HIS A 29 0.47 13.75 -3.71
CA HIS A 29 -0.16 15.08 -3.73
C HIS A 29 -0.94 15.43 -2.45
N LEU A 30 -1.23 14.43 -1.58
CA LEU A 30 -1.99 14.59 -0.34
C LEU A 30 -1.10 14.68 0.92
N VAL A 31 0.20 14.33 0.82
CA VAL A 31 1.03 14.12 2.02
C VAL A 31 1.68 15.39 2.57
N LYS A 32 1.62 16.50 1.85
CA LYS A 32 2.26 17.76 2.27
C LYS A 32 1.76 18.19 3.66
N ASP A 33 2.71 18.45 4.56
CA ASP A 33 2.49 18.87 5.96
C ASP A 33 1.73 17.83 6.81
N LYS A 34 1.63 16.56 6.38
CA LYS A 34 0.93 15.48 7.06
C LYS A 34 1.88 14.55 7.82
N VAL A 35 1.35 13.94 8.89
CA VAL A 35 2.00 12.82 9.59
C VAL A 35 1.51 11.54 8.96
N VAL A 36 2.42 10.78 8.35
CA VAL A 36 2.11 9.62 7.51
C VAL A 36 2.66 8.33 8.13
N LEU A 37 1.82 7.31 8.21
CA LEU A 37 2.22 5.93 8.47
C LEU A 37 2.35 5.20 7.14
N ASP A 38 3.50 4.60 6.90
CA ASP A 38 3.75 3.68 5.78
C ASP A 38 3.94 2.27 6.37
N ILE A 39 2.88 1.48 6.37
CA ILE A 39 2.83 0.17 7.03
C ILE A 39 3.18 -0.96 6.06
N ALA A 40 4.06 -1.87 6.49
CA ALA A 40 4.77 -2.83 5.65
C ALA A 40 5.62 -2.13 4.57
N CYS A 41 6.42 -1.15 4.98
CA CYS A 41 7.19 -0.27 4.10
C CYS A 41 8.35 -0.97 3.35
N GLY A 42 8.63 -2.24 3.67
CA GLY A 42 9.73 -3.00 3.11
C GLY A 42 11.08 -2.28 3.25
N GLU A 43 11.83 -2.17 2.16
CA GLU A 43 13.15 -1.50 2.13
C GLU A 43 13.07 0.05 2.11
N GLY A 44 11.89 0.65 2.34
CA GLY A 44 11.72 2.06 2.70
C GLY A 44 11.73 3.07 1.54
N TYR A 45 11.76 2.64 0.29
CA TYR A 45 11.76 3.57 -0.85
C TYR A 45 10.47 4.41 -0.92
N GLY A 46 9.31 3.80 -0.63
CA GLY A 46 8.02 4.45 -0.59
C GLY A 46 7.96 5.52 0.49
N SER A 47 8.37 5.17 1.71
CA SER A 47 8.48 6.13 2.82
C SER A 47 9.36 7.32 2.46
N ALA A 48 10.49 7.08 1.77
CA ALA A 48 11.35 8.16 1.29
C ALA A 48 10.68 9.05 0.24
N LEU A 49 9.85 8.48 -0.66
CA LEU A 49 9.05 9.26 -1.62
C LEU A 49 8.02 10.14 -0.91
N LEU A 50 7.31 9.61 0.08
CA LEU A 50 6.34 10.36 0.90
C LEU A 50 7.02 11.53 1.60
N MET A 51 8.19 11.31 2.22
CA MET A 51 8.96 12.36 2.87
C MET A 51 9.43 13.43 1.89
N LYS A 52 9.97 13.03 0.72
CA LYS A 52 10.37 13.97 -0.36
C LYS A 52 9.21 14.79 -0.91
N ALA A 53 8.01 14.26 -0.88
CA ALA A 53 6.80 14.97 -1.31
C ALA A 53 6.31 16.01 -0.30
N GLY A 54 7.01 16.19 0.82
CA GLY A 54 6.74 17.22 1.80
C GLY A 54 5.90 16.80 2.99
N ALA A 55 5.83 15.49 3.29
CA ALA A 55 5.24 15.03 4.54
C ALA A 55 5.96 15.69 5.74
N LYS A 56 5.19 16.06 6.78
CA LYS A 56 5.73 16.61 8.02
C LYS A 56 6.54 15.58 8.80
N ARG A 57 6.10 14.33 8.77
CA ARG A 57 6.74 13.18 9.40
C ARG A 57 6.29 11.92 8.67
N VAL A 58 7.20 11.00 8.46
CA VAL A 58 6.90 9.67 7.92
C VAL A 58 7.42 8.63 8.89
N VAL A 59 6.57 7.67 9.26
CA VAL A 59 6.92 6.48 10.01
C VAL A 59 6.78 5.29 9.09
N GLY A 60 7.91 4.69 8.72
CA GLY A 60 7.96 3.45 7.94
C GLY A 60 8.06 2.25 8.86
N VAL A 61 7.12 1.34 8.78
CA VAL A 61 7.01 0.16 9.64
C VAL A 61 7.11 -1.11 8.82
N ASP A 62 7.94 -2.02 9.24
CA ASP A 62 7.98 -3.39 8.70
C ASP A 62 8.30 -4.38 9.81
N ILE A 63 7.82 -5.61 9.68
CA ILE A 63 8.12 -6.69 10.64
C ILE A 63 9.53 -7.25 10.46
N SER A 64 10.14 -7.03 9.29
CA SER A 64 11.47 -7.51 8.94
C SER A 64 12.55 -6.54 9.38
N GLU A 65 13.35 -6.96 10.36
CA GLU A 65 14.54 -6.23 10.80
C GLU A 65 15.51 -5.96 9.64
N GLU A 66 15.76 -6.97 8.80
CA GLU A 66 16.62 -6.83 7.61
C GLU A 66 16.12 -5.72 6.67
N SER A 67 14.80 -5.67 6.40
CA SER A 67 14.21 -4.64 5.55
C SER A 67 14.41 -3.25 6.15
N ILE A 68 14.18 -3.11 7.44
CA ILE A 68 14.35 -1.84 8.15
C ILE A 68 15.81 -1.38 8.21
N GLU A 69 16.78 -2.30 8.41
CA GLU A 69 18.19 -1.96 8.32
C GLU A 69 18.58 -1.47 6.92
N ARG A 70 18.08 -2.12 5.87
CA ARG A 70 18.29 -1.70 4.48
C ARG A 70 17.63 -0.34 4.22
N ALA A 71 16.40 -0.13 4.69
CA ALA A 71 15.71 1.15 4.58
C ALA A 71 16.52 2.30 5.20
N LYS A 72 17.03 2.11 6.42
CA LYS A 72 17.90 3.07 7.11
C LYS A 72 19.18 3.34 6.33
N LYS A 73 19.82 2.30 5.83
CA LYS A 73 21.06 2.41 5.03
C LYS A 73 20.86 3.17 3.72
N LEU A 74 19.77 2.86 2.99
CA LEU A 74 19.54 3.43 1.66
C LEU A 74 18.87 4.81 1.70
N PHE A 75 17.97 5.00 2.65
CA PHE A 75 17.06 6.15 2.69
C PHE A 75 17.12 6.96 3.99
N GLY A 76 17.97 6.63 4.94
CA GLY A 76 18.08 7.36 6.24
C GLY A 76 18.38 8.85 6.10
N LYS A 77 18.93 9.30 4.97
CA LYS A 77 19.16 10.73 4.68
C LYS A 77 17.89 11.56 4.50
N TYR A 78 16.72 10.92 4.39
CA TYR A 78 15.44 11.60 4.16
C TYR A 78 14.64 11.86 5.44
N ASP A 79 15.22 11.62 6.62
CA ASP A 79 14.60 11.86 7.93
C ASP A 79 13.30 11.07 8.15
N VAL A 80 13.26 9.84 7.63
CA VAL A 80 12.15 8.89 7.86
C VAL A 80 12.43 8.09 9.13
N GLU A 81 11.45 7.97 9.99
CA GLU A 81 11.51 7.09 11.16
C GLU A 81 11.21 5.64 10.74
N TYR A 82 12.24 4.82 10.58
CA TYR A 82 12.08 3.40 10.27
C TYR A 82 12.11 2.54 11.51
N ILE A 83 11.05 1.75 11.73
CA ILE A 83 10.90 0.88 12.90
C ILE A 83 10.54 -0.55 12.55
N VAL A 84 11.08 -1.49 13.31
CA VAL A 84 10.65 -2.89 13.30
C VAL A 84 9.45 -3.03 14.21
N SER A 85 8.29 -3.41 13.67
CA SER A 85 7.09 -3.66 14.47
C SER A 85 6.09 -4.52 13.68
N ASP A 86 5.29 -5.29 14.42
CA ASP A 86 4.11 -5.92 13.86
C ASP A 86 3.02 -4.84 13.61
N ALA A 87 2.43 -4.87 12.43
CA ALA A 87 1.35 -3.96 12.06
C ALA A 87 0.11 -4.08 12.98
N ASN A 88 -0.14 -5.27 13.52
CA ASN A 88 -1.26 -5.51 14.44
C ASN A 88 -1.08 -4.80 15.80
N THR A 89 0.14 -4.45 16.18
CA THR A 89 0.45 -3.83 17.48
C THR A 89 0.86 -2.36 17.37
N ILE A 90 0.79 -1.78 16.18
CA ILE A 90 1.25 -0.40 15.95
C ILE A 90 0.52 0.63 16.83
N SER A 91 -0.74 0.38 17.16
CA SER A 91 -1.53 1.24 18.06
C SER A 91 -1.00 1.28 19.50
N GLU A 92 -0.31 0.25 19.94
CA GLU A 92 0.31 0.23 21.29
C GLU A 92 1.46 1.22 21.39
N ARG A 93 2.14 1.48 20.26
CA ARG A 93 3.30 2.36 20.19
C ARG A 93 2.95 3.83 20.01
N TYR A 94 1.99 4.12 19.12
CA TYR A 94 1.65 5.50 18.76
C TYR A 94 0.36 6.00 19.41
N GLY A 95 -0.45 5.11 20.00
CA GLY A 95 -1.73 5.46 20.56
C GLY A 95 -2.79 5.76 19.50
N GLU A 96 -3.78 6.53 19.89
CA GLU A 96 -4.91 6.95 19.04
C GLU A 96 -4.65 8.34 18.44
N ASP A 97 -5.34 8.68 17.36
CA ASP A 97 -5.36 10.02 16.74
C ASP A 97 -3.99 10.60 16.35
N PHE A 98 -3.07 9.76 15.91
CA PHE A 98 -1.71 10.20 15.62
C PHE A 98 -1.47 10.50 14.13
N PHE A 99 -1.91 9.63 13.22
CA PHE A 99 -1.61 9.74 11.80
C PHE A 99 -2.70 10.45 11.00
N ASP A 100 -2.30 11.37 10.11
CA ASP A 100 -3.19 12.02 9.16
C ASP A 100 -3.45 11.16 7.93
N ILE A 101 -2.46 10.32 7.56
CA ILE A 101 -2.54 9.43 6.40
C ILE A 101 -1.92 8.07 6.79
N VAL A 102 -2.58 7.00 6.39
CA VAL A 102 -2.06 5.62 6.49
C VAL A 102 -1.94 5.04 5.09
N VAL A 103 -0.74 4.61 4.73
CA VAL A 103 -0.42 3.96 3.47
C VAL A 103 -0.11 2.49 3.72
N SER A 104 -0.74 1.59 2.96
CA SER A 104 -0.49 0.15 2.97
C SER A 104 -0.57 -0.39 1.55
N ILE A 105 0.57 -0.70 0.97
CA ILE A 105 0.65 -1.09 -0.44
C ILE A 105 1.04 -2.56 -0.54
N GLU A 106 0.16 -3.38 -1.17
CA GLU A 106 0.39 -4.81 -1.40
C GLU A 106 0.79 -5.52 -0.10
N THR A 107 -0.08 -5.44 0.90
CA THR A 107 0.19 -5.95 2.25
C THR A 107 -0.90 -6.88 2.74
N ILE A 108 -2.16 -6.52 2.52
CA ILE A 108 -3.32 -7.18 3.15
C ILE A 108 -3.45 -8.66 2.73
N GLU A 109 -2.97 -9.01 1.55
CA GLU A 109 -2.91 -10.37 1.01
C GLU A 109 -1.93 -11.28 1.77
N HIS A 110 -1.00 -10.70 2.52
CA HIS A 110 -0.02 -11.40 3.37
C HIS A 110 -0.49 -11.55 4.82
N ILE A 111 -1.61 -10.93 5.19
CA ILE A 111 -2.09 -10.86 6.58
C ILE A 111 -3.10 -11.98 6.87
N ASN A 112 -2.85 -12.79 7.89
CA ASN A 112 -3.76 -13.86 8.32
C ASN A 112 -5.05 -13.33 8.96
N THR A 113 -4.97 -12.20 9.67
CA THR A 113 -6.07 -11.55 10.39
C THR A 113 -6.28 -10.11 9.88
N PRO A 114 -6.79 -9.94 8.64
CA PRO A 114 -6.85 -8.65 7.98
C PRO A 114 -7.80 -7.65 8.65
N ASP A 115 -8.84 -8.13 9.31
CA ASP A 115 -9.75 -7.35 10.15
C ASP A 115 -9.06 -6.75 11.38
N VAL A 116 -8.22 -7.54 12.05
CA VAL A 116 -7.39 -7.06 13.19
C VAL A 116 -6.38 -6.04 12.70
N PHE A 117 -5.71 -6.31 11.57
CA PHE A 117 -4.78 -5.38 10.94
C PHE A 117 -5.43 -4.03 10.63
N LEU A 118 -6.56 -4.05 9.90
CA LEU A 118 -7.28 -2.81 9.56
C LEU A 118 -7.78 -2.06 10.81
N SER A 119 -8.23 -2.79 11.83
CA SER A 119 -8.65 -2.19 13.10
C SER A 119 -7.48 -1.55 13.84
N SER A 120 -6.30 -2.18 13.84
CA SER A 120 -5.10 -1.63 14.48
C SER A 120 -4.64 -0.33 13.80
N ILE A 121 -4.54 -0.31 12.47
CA ILE A 121 -4.15 0.91 11.75
C ILE A 121 -5.20 2.02 11.87
N LYS A 122 -6.50 1.66 11.88
CA LYS A 122 -7.59 2.62 12.11
C LYS A 122 -7.47 3.29 13.46
N LYS A 123 -7.16 2.53 14.50
CA LYS A 123 -7.02 3.04 15.86
C LYS A 123 -5.92 4.08 16.01
N THR A 124 -4.83 3.98 15.21
CA THR A 124 -3.74 4.96 15.24
C THR A 124 -4.02 6.22 14.44
N ALA A 125 -5.01 6.18 13.58
CA ALA A 125 -5.33 7.24 12.65
C ALA A 125 -6.28 8.26 13.27
N LYS A 126 -6.15 9.52 12.88
CA LYS A 126 -7.09 10.59 13.25
C LYS A 126 -8.47 10.33 12.66
N GLU A 127 -9.50 10.94 13.25
CA GLU A 127 -10.89 10.81 12.80
C GLU A 127 -11.09 11.07 11.30
N ASN A 128 -10.39 12.06 10.75
CA ASN A 128 -10.45 12.42 9.33
C ASN A 128 -9.23 11.95 8.54
N ALA A 129 -8.56 10.91 8.99
CA ALA A 129 -7.39 10.38 8.30
C ALA A 129 -7.76 9.74 6.96
N ILE A 130 -6.80 9.79 6.03
CA ILE A 130 -6.90 9.13 4.73
C ILE A 130 -6.21 7.78 4.81
N PHE A 131 -6.91 6.72 4.40
CA PHE A 131 -6.34 5.39 4.22
C PHE A 131 -6.12 5.14 2.73
N TYR A 132 -4.89 4.89 2.34
CA TYR A 132 -4.52 4.48 0.98
C TYR A 132 -4.02 3.04 1.03
N ILE A 133 -4.90 2.12 0.67
CA ILE A 133 -4.64 0.67 0.76
C ILE A 133 -4.78 0.05 -0.61
N THR A 134 -3.79 -0.74 -1.02
CA THR A 134 -3.85 -1.53 -2.25
C THR A 134 -3.82 -3.02 -1.96
N CYS A 135 -4.40 -3.78 -2.87
CA CYS A 135 -4.40 -5.24 -2.86
C CYS A 135 -4.27 -5.72 -4.31
N PRO A 136 -3.45 -6.71 -4.61
CA PRO A 136 -3.32 -7.24 -5.96
C PRO A 136 -4.60 -7.97 -6.39
N ASN A 137 -4.89 -7.92 -7.69
CA ASN A 137 -5.90 -8.78 -8.28
C ASN A 137 -5.26 -10.12 -8.67
N ASP A 138 -5.07 -11.00 -7.70
CA ASP A 138 -4.45 -12.31 -7.92
C ASP A 138 -5.23 -13.20 -8.87
N TYR A 139 -6.52 -13.02 -9.00
CA TYR A 139 -7.33 -13.76 -9.98
C TYR A 139 -7.01 -13.35 -11.43
N TRP A 140 -6.47 -12.16 -11.64
CA TRP A 140 -5.97 -11.74 -12.95
C TRP A 140 -4.60 -12.36 -13.25
N TYR A 141 -3.67 -12.36 -12.27
CA TYR A 141 -2.32 -12.90 -12.44
C TYR A 141 -2.30 -14.43 -12.43
N TYR A 142 -3.17 -15.03 -11.63
CA TYR A 142 -3.27 -16.48 -11.39
C TYR A 142 -4.72 -16.94 -11.54
N PRO A 143 -5.25 -17.00 -12.79
CA PRO A 143 -6.67 -17.27 -13.04
C PRO A 143 -7.08 -18.70 -12.63
N ASN A 144 -6.14 -19.64 -12.57
CA ASN A 144 -6.39 -20.99 -12.09
C ASN A 144 -6.26 -21.04 -10.57
N ASN A 145 -7.21 -21.70 -9.90
CA ASN A 145 -7.21 -21.83 -8.44
C ASN A 145 -6.00 -22.61 -7.89
N GLU A 146 -5.34 -23.41 -8.72
CA GLU A 146 -4.14 -24.19 -8.38
C GLU A 146 -2.86 -23.34 -8.39
N GLN A 147 -2.89 -22.16 -8.99
CA GLN A 147 -1.77 -21.25 -9.05
C GLN A 147 -2.01 -20.07 -8.11
N SER A 148 -1.02 -19.75 -7.31
CA SER A 148 -1.03 -18.57 -6.44
C SER A 148 0.40 -18.07 -6.23
N ASN A 149 0.54 -16.81 -5.85
CA ASN A 149 1.80 -16.34 -5.28
C ASN A 149 2.02 -17.08 -3.95
N PRO A 150 3.14 -17.80 -3.76
CA PRO A 150 3.38 -18.57 -2.54
C PRO A 150 3.49 -17.70 -1.28
N CYS A 151 3.68 -16.40 -1.45
CA CYS A 151 3.74 -15.43 -0.35
C CYS A 151 2.37 -14.88 0.04
N HIS A 152 1.34 -15.05 -0.80
CA HIS A 152 -0.01 -14.57 -0.50
C HIS A 152 -0.79 -15.63 0.29
N VAL A 153 -1.22 -15.31 1.49
CA VAL A 153 -2.03 -16.21 2.32
C VAL A 153 -3.49 -16.21 1.87
N ARG A 154 -3.90 -15.19 1.11
CA ARG A 154 -5.25 -15.04 0.59
C ARG A 154 -5.26 -14.30 -0.74
N LYS A 155 -6.13 -14.78 -1.65
CA LYS A 155 -6.55 -14.01 -2.83
C LYS A 155 -7.85 -13.26 -2.50
N TYR A 156 -7.95 -12.04 -2.96
CA TYR A 156 -9.17 -11.24 -2.81
C TYR A 156 -9.84 -11.02 -4.15
N THR A 157 -11.14 -11.24 -4.22
CA THR A 157 -11.98 -10.59 -5.21
C THR A 157 -12.17 -9.13 -4.83
N PHE A 158 -12.55 -8.29 -5.79
CA PHE A 158 -12.87 -6.88 -5.49
C PHE A 158 -13.95 -6.76 -4.42
N GLN A 159 -14.99 -7.62 -4.50
CA GLN A 159 -16.09 -7.58 -3.55
C GLN A 159 -15.64 -7.92 -2.12
N GLU A 160 -14.83 -8.97 -1.96
CA GLU A 160 -14.29 -9.35 -0.64
C GLU A 160 -13.40 -8.27 -0.05
N PHE A 161 -12.51 -7.68 -0.87
CA PHE A 161 -11.65 -6.57 -0.42
C PHE A 161 -12.48 -5.35 -0.04
N LYS A 162 -13.53 -5.03 -0.81
CA LYS A 162 -14.45 -3.94 -0.55
C LYS A 162 -15.20 -4.16 0.78
N GLU A 163 -15.82 -5.33 0.97
CA GLU A 163 -16.57 -5.66 2.18
C GLU A 163 -15.70 -5.61 3.43
N LEU A 164 -14.51 -6.19 3.37
CA LEU A 164 -13.53 -6.14 4.44
C LEU A 164 -13.14 -4.70 4.78
N SER A 165 -12.75 -3.92 3.79
CA SER A 165 -12.28 -2.55 4.00
C SER A 165 -13.39 -1.64 4.52
N THR A 166 -14.58 -1.69 3.92
CA THR A 166 -15.71 -0.84 4.37
C THR A 166 -16.26 -1.27 5.70
N GLY A 167 -16.24 -2.57 6.01
CA GLY A 167 -16.67 -3.11 7.31
C GLY A 167 -15.86 -2.55 8.48
N VAL A 168 -14.59 -2.29 8.28
CA VAL A 168 -13.69 -1.77 9.33
C VAL A 168 -13.49 -0.26 9.22
N LEU A 169 -13.14 0.26 8.03
CA LEU A 169 -12.73 1.66 7.87
C LEU A 169 -13.90 2.60 7.62
N GLY A 170 -15.05 2.09 7.19
CA GLY A 170 -16.25 2.87 6.89
C GLY A 170 -16.53 3.01 5.40
N ASN A 171 -17.66 3.66 5.06
CA ASN A 171 -18.20 3.68 3.71
C ASN A 171 -17.80 4.90 2.86
N ASN A 172 -17.05 5.85 3.42
CA ASN A 172 -16.55 7.00 2.65
C ASN A 172 -15.29 6.61 1.89
N VAL A 173 -15.44 5.88 0.80
CA VAL A 173 -14.34 5.25 0.08
C VAL A 173 -14.41 5.59 -1.41
N GLN A 174 -13.26 5.94 -1.99
CA GLN A 174 -13.06 6.02 -3.44
C GLN A 174 -12.35 4.76 -3.90
N TRP A 175 -12.92 4.07 -4.88
CA TRP A 175 -12.36 2.86 -5.47
C TRP A 175 -11.67 3.19 -6.79
N ALA A 176 -10.47 2.62 -6.97
CA ALA A 176 -9.71 2.75 -8.21
C ALA A 176 -9.11 1.41 -8.60
N TYR A 177 -8.87 1.21 -9.88
CA TYR A 177 -8.17 0.04 -10.41
C TYR A 177 -6.85 0.47 -11.03
N GLY A 178 -5.81 -0.25 -10.70
CA GLY A 178 -4.52 -0.12 -11.35
C GLY A 178 -4.42 -1.10 -12.52
N GLY A 179 -3.93 -0.65 -13.65
CA GLY A 179 -3.67 -1.48 -14.81
C GLY A 179 -2.41 -1.08 -15.55
N SER A 180 -1.74 -2.05 -16.16
CA SER A 180 -0.61 -1.79 -17.06
C SER A 180 -1.14 -1.56 -18.47
N VAL A 181 -0.87 -0.36 -19.03
CA VAL A 181 -1.15 -0.08 -20.43
C VAL A 181 0.21 0.15 -21.11
N PHE A 182 0.61 1.33 -21.50
CA PHE A 182 2.01 1.66 -21.85
C PHE A 182 2.76 2.24 -20.62
N GLY A 183 2.31 1.88 -19.46
CA GLY A 183 2.73 2.27 -18.13
C GLY A 183 1.66 1.85 -17.15
N PHE A 184 1.88 2.06 -15.86
CA PHE A 184 0.88 1.83 -14.83
C PHE A 184 0.00 3.07 -14.66
N GLY A 185 -1.30 2.91 -14.80
CA GLY A 185 -2.29 3.96 -14.56
C GLY A 185 -3.33 3.52 -13.53
N THR A 186 -3.87 4.47 -12.80
CA THR A 186 -4.98 4.25 -11.88
C THR A 186 -6.20 5.01 -12.40
N VAL A 187 -7.33 4.33 -12.49
CA VAL A 187 -8.59 4.93 -12.93
C VAL A 187 -9.64 4.81 -11.85
N SER A 188 -10.46 5.85 -11.72
CA SER A 188 -11.55 5.85 -10.74
C SER A 188 -12.56 4.75 -11.06
N ALA A 189 -12.95 3.98 -10.05
CA ALA A 189 -13.96 2.92 -10.15
C ALA A 189 -15.38 3.48 -9.97
N ASN A 190 -15.71 4.57 -10.65
CA ASN A 190 -17.11 5.00 -10.67
C ASN A 190 -17.89 3.96 -11.48
N ASN A 191 -19.09 3.65 -11.06
CA ASN A 191 -20.03 2.60 -11.49
C ASN A 191 -20.23 2.32 -13.00
N ARG A 192 -19.37 2.79 -13.88
CA ARG A 192 -19.54 2.72 -15.33
C ARG A 192 -18.38 2.09 -16.06
N GLY A 193 -17.79 1.00 -15.61
CA GLY A 193 -16.93 0.51 -16.63
C GLY A 193 -15.80 -0.40 -16.40
N LEU A 194 -15.83 -1.14 -15.33
CA LEU A 194 -14.86 -2.20 -15.16
C LEU A 194 -14.98 -3.35 -16.16
N GLU A 195 -16.16 -3.56 -16.70
CA GLU A 195 -16.41 -4.56 -17.74
C GLU A 195 -15.70 -4.26 -19.06
N LYS A 196 -15.20 -3.04 -19.25
CA LYS A 196 -14.57 -2.57 -20.49
C LYS A 196 -13.07 -2.31 -20.44
N ILE A 197 -12.38 -2.56 -19.34
CA ILE A 197 -10.94 -2.32 -19.23
C ILE A 197 -10.09 -3.34 -20.04
N GLY A 198 -10.73 -4.28 -20.72
CA GLY A 198 -10.03 -5.29 -21.51
C GLY A 198 -9.48 -4.85 -22.87
N SER A 199 -9.86 -3.73 -23.44
CA SER A 199 -9.44 -3.41 -24.83
C SER A 199 -9.59 -1.98 -25.32
N SER A 200 -9.86 -0.98 -24.49
CA SER A 200 -10.02 0.37 -25.01
C SER A 200 -9.34 1.44 -24.17
N TRP A 201 -8.76 2.39 -24.87
CA TRP A 201 -8.22 3.63 -24.33
C TRP A 201 -9.30 4.35 -23.53
N MET A 202 -8.95 4.84 -22.34
CA MET A 202 -9.81 5.75 -21.61
C MET A 202 -9.31 7.17 -21.81
N GLU A 203 -10.17 8.01 -22.32
CA GLU A 203 -10.04 9.45 -22.29
C GLU A 203 -10.42 9.91 -20.89
N ILE A 204 -9.48 10.55 -20.19
CA ILE A 204 -9.74 11.23 -18.93
C ILE A 204 -9.98 12.67 -19.29
N SER A 205 -11.22 13.07 -19.30
CA SER A 205 -11.62 14.47 -19.37
C SER A 205 -11.77 15.07 -17.99
#